data_39e7dc7d09a7e1ae765ec4486d12b263
#
_entry.id   39e7dc7d09a7e1ae765ec4486d12b263
#
_cell.length_a   1.000
_cell.length_b   1.000
_cell.length_c   1.000
_cell.angle_alpha   90.00
_cell.angle_beta   90.00
_cell.angle_gamma   90.00
#
_symmetry.space_group_name_H-M   'P 1'
#
loop_
_entity.id
_entity.type
_entity.pdbx_description
1 polymer ?
#
loop_
_entity_poly.entity_id
_entity_poly.type
_entity_poly.pdbx_seq_one_letter_code
_entity_poly.pdbx_strand_id
1 'polypeptide(L)'
;GEEQERAFRRLLGEHGIVELGDDDTYSVGRKWRSALNKLGFLYPEVPPASGIPQSEIGPIDMITPNGWRLIRADTVPAMQECFLRALAAHYIPSALERKFDFAVFSPLRHTLAIMLELEKQTGESRLNFVEMAIVVQLVRAD
;
A
#
# COMPACT_ATOMS: atom_id res chain seq x y z
N GLY A 1 2.91 2.90 -20.97
CA GLY A 1 1.80 3.51 -21.69
C GLY A 1 0.56 2.61 -21.69
N GLU A 2 -0.48 2.99 -22.42
CA GLU A 2 -1.77 2.27 -22.44
C GLU A 2 -1.65 0.79 -22.82
N GLU A 3 -0.74 0.46 -23.74
CA GLU A 3 -0.53 -0.94 -24.16
C GLU A 3 -0.02 -1.81 -23.03
N GLN A 4 0.88 -1.29 -22.19
CA GLN A 4 1.39 -1.99 -21.01
C GLN A 4 0.29 -2.18 -19.95
N GLU A 5 -0.57 -1.17 -19.78
CA GLU A 5 -1.70 -1.28 -18.84
C GLU A 5 -2.74 -2.30 -19.34
N ARG A 6 -2.99 -2.38 -20.65
CA ARG A 6 -3.84 -3.41 -21.25
C ARG A 6 -3.28 -4.80 -21.05
N ALA A 7 -1.97 -4.97 -21.29
CA ALA A 7 -1.29 -6.25 -21.10
C ALA A 7 -1.34 -6.69 -19.63
N PHE A 8 -1.12 -5.78 -18.69
CA PHE A 8 -1.19 -6.07 -17.26
C PHE A 8 -2.62 -6.44 -16.82
N ARG A 9 -3.65 -5.71 -17.27
CA ARG A 9 -5.05 -6.04 -17.00
C ARG A 9 -5.41 -7.44 -17.52
N ARG A 10 -4.98 -7.77 -18.75
CA ARG A 10 -5.21 -9.10 -19.32
C ARG A 10 -4.57 -10.18 -18.45
N LEU A 11 -3.32 -10.00 -18.06
CA LEU A 11 -2.60 -10.92 -17.18
C LEU A 11 -3.34 -11.16 -15.86
N LEU A 12 -3.82 -10.10 -15.20
CA LEU A 12 -4.60 -10.20 -13.96
C LEU A 12 -5.89 -10.99 -14.16
N GLY A 13 -6.57 -10.82 -15.31
CA GLY A 13 -7.77 -11.59 -15.66
C GLY A 13 -7.47 -13.05 -15.95
N GLU A 14 -6.42 -13.34 -16.71
CA GLU A 14 -5.98 -14.71 -17.04
C GLU A 14 -5.63 -15.51 -15.77
N HIS A 15 -5.12 -14.83 -14.74
CA HIS A 15 -4.82 -15.45 -13.45
C HIS A 15 -5.99 -15.39 -12.45
N GLY A 16 -7.17 -14.95 -12.85
CA GLY A 16 -8.36 -14.89 -12.00
C GLY A 16 -8.26 -13.92 -10.81
N ILE A 17 -7.32 -12.96 -10.87
CA ILE A 17 -7.11 -11.95 -9.82
C ILE A 17 -8.17 -10.88 -9.88
N VAL A 18 -8.67 -10.57 -11.08
CA VAL A 18 -9.76 -9.60 -11.32
C VAL A 18 -10.73 -10.14 -12.35
N GLU A 19 -12.01 -9.82 -12.20
CA GLU A 19 -13.01 -10.03 -13.27
C GLU A 19 -12.82 -8.95 -14.33
N LEU A 20 -12.65 -9.37 -15.58
CA LEU A 20 -12.56 -8.46 -16.72
C LEU A 20 -13.98 -8.06 -17.13
N GLY A 21 -14.48 -6.97 -16.57
CA GLY A 21 -15.71 -6.31 -17.03
C GLY A 21 -15.46 -5.44 -18.28
N ASP A 22 -16.55 -4.89 -18.85
CA ASP A 22 -16.52 -3.99 -20.01
C ASP A 22 -15.93 -2.59 -19.74
N ASP A 23 -15.23 -2.40 -18.61
CA ASP A 23 -14.66 -1.12 -18.21
C ASP A 23 -13.37 -0.82 -19.00
N ASP A 24 -13.46 0.09 -19.95
CA ASP A 24 -12.36 0.56 -20.79
C ASP A 24 -11.39 1.52 -20.06
N THR A 25 -11.60 1.82 -18.76
CA THR A 25 -10.88 2.89 -18.07
C THR A 25 -9.48 2.52 -17.61
N TYR A 26 -9.02 1.28 -17.80
CA TYR A 26 -7.70 0.78 -17.31
C TYR A 26 -7.48 1.01 -15.80
N SER A 27 -8.55 1.30 -15.04
CA SER A 27 -8.46 1.70 -13.63
C SER A 27 -7.89 0.61 -12.74
N VAL A 28 -8.10 -0.66 -13.09
CA VAL A 28 -7.62 -1.82 -12.34
C VAL A 28 -6.09 -1.89 -12.35
N GLY A 29 -5.46 -1.79 -13.51
CA GLY A 29 -4.00 -1.81 -13.63
C GLY A 29 -3.34 -0.68 -12.83
N ARG A 30 -3.89 0.53 -12.93
CA ARG A 30 -3.40 1.69 -12.17
C ARG A 30 -3.55 1.51 -10.65
N LYS A 31 -4.66 0.95 -10.19
CA LYS A 31 -4.90 0.68 -8.75
C LYS A 31 -3.91 -0.34 -8.20
N TRP A 32 -3.69 -1.44 -8.91
CA TRP A 32 -2.71 -2.45 -8.53
C TRP A 32 -1.28 -1.90 -8.52
N ARG A 33 -0.87 -1.21 -9.58
CA ARG A 33 0.43 -0.54 -9.65
C ARG A 33 0.61 0.41 -8.46
N SER A 34 -0.39 1.25 -8.18
CA SER A 34 -0.35 2.19 -7.05
C SER A 34 -0.23 1.46 -5.71
N ALA A 35 -0.98 0.37 -5.51
CA ALA A 35 -0.90 -0.42 -4.28
C ALA A 35 0.48 -1.07 -4.10
N LEU A 36 1.03 -1.67 -5.16
CA LEU A 36 2.36 -2.29 -5.12
C LEU A 36 3.48 -1.27 -4.84
N ASN A 37 3.36 -0.06 -5.43
CA ASN A 37 4.28 1.03 -5.16
C ASN A 37 4.17 1.53 -3.71
N LYS A 38 2.95 1.73 -3.21
CA LYS A 38 2.72 2.17 -1.82
C LYS A 38 3.20 1.15 -0.78
N LEU A 39 3.09 -0.12 -1.08
CA LEU A 39 3.61 -1.20 -0.24
C LEU A 39 5.12 -1.45 -0.41
N GLY A 40 5.77 -0.69 -1.30
CA GLY A 40 7.21 -0.80 -1.54
C GLY A 40 7.64 -2.10 -2.22
N PHE A 41 6.74 -2.76 -2.97
CA PHE A 41 7.08 -3.93 -3.78
C PHE A 41 7.59 -3.55 -5.18
N LEU A 42 7.21 -2.36 -5.66
CA LEU A 42 7.75 -1.74 -6.86
C LEU A 42 8.36 -0.39 -6.51
N TYR A 43 9.39 0.02 -7.25
CA TYR A 43 9.92 1.38 -7.14
C TYR A 43 8.93 2.39 -7.75
N PRO A 44 8.51 3.41 -6.99
CA PRO A 44 7.57 4.42 -7.47
C PRO A 44 8.24 5.40 -8.42
N GLU A 45 7.42 6.03 -9.27
CA GLU A 45 7.80 7.26 -9.94
C GLU A 45 7.85 8.40 -8.91
N VAL A 46 8.98 9.10 -8.87
CA VAL A 46 9.18 10.22 -7.92
C VAL A 46 8.59 11.50 -8.49
N PRO A 47 7.60 12.10 -7.81
CA PRO A 47 7.06 13.37 -8.26
C PRO A 47 8.13 14.46 -8.27
N PRO A 48 8.25 15.29 -9.33
CA PRO A 48 9.22 16.40 -9.37
C PRO A 48 9.13 17.34 -8.17
N ALA A 49 7.92 17.54 -7.63
CA ALA A 49 7.67 18.38 -6.46
C ALA A 49 8.29 17.84 -5.15
N SER A 50 8.68 16.56 -5.10
CA SER A 50 9.33 15.98 -3.91
C SER A 50 10.73 16.54 -3.67
N GLY A 51 11.41 16.97 -4.74
CA GLY A 51 12.80 17.39 -4.70
C GLY A 51 13.79 16.23 -4.49
N ILE A 52 13.33 14.99 -4.58
CA ILE A 52 14.18 13.79 -4.47
C ILE A 52 14.45 13.29 -5.89
N PRO A 53 15.71 13.08 -6.30
CA PRO A 53 16.01 12.54 -7.62
C PRO A 53 15.59 11.06 -7.72
N GLN A 54 15.06 10.66 -8.88
CA GLN A 54 14.62 9.27 -9.12
C GLN A 54 15.74 8.26 -8.88
N SER A 55 17.00 8.64 -9.14
CA SER A 55 18.18 7.79 -8.96
C SER A 55 18.44 7.37 -7.50
N GLU A 56 17.97 8.15 -6.53
CA GLU A 56 18.08 7.81 -5.11
C GLU A 56 17.03 6.78 -4.67
N ILE A 57 15.92 6.69 -5.39
CA ILE A 57 14.83 5.76 -5.08
C ILE A 57 15.03 4.45 -5.83
N GLY A 58 15.25 4.52 -7.14
CA GLY A 58 15.45 3.35 -8.01
C GLY A 58 14.71 3.46 -9.34
N PRO A 59 14.85 2.46 -10.21
CA PRO A 59 14.21 2.45 -11.53
C PRO A 59 12.69 2.30 -11.41
N ILE A 60 11.92 3.17 -12.07
CA ILE A 60 10.46 3.19 -12.05
C ILE A 60 9.88 1.81 -12.40
N ASP A 61 8.91 1.35 -11.62
CA ASP A 61 8.17 0.08 -11.80
C ASP A 61 9.02 -1.20 -11.78
N MET A 62 10.29 -1.09 -11.43
CA MET A 62 11.11 -2.28 -11.16
C MET A 62 10.77 -2.88 -9.79
N ILE A 63 10.91 -4.19 -9.67
CA ILE A 63 10.66 -4.92 -8.42
C ILE A 63 11.74 -4.58 -7.41
N THR A 64 11.32 -4.14 -6.22
CA THR A 64 12.23 -3.84 -5.11
C THR A 64 12.80 -5.12 -4.46
N PRO A 65 13.84 -5.01 -3.61
CA PRO A 65 14.30 -6.16 -2.82
C PRO A 65 13.19 -6.79 -1.97
N ASN A 66 12.25 -6.01 -1.42
CA ASN A 66 11.11 -6.54 -0.68
C ASN A 66 10.09 -7.24 -1.60
N GLY A 67 9.87 -6.71 -2.81
CA GLY A 67 9.07 -7.36 -3.84
C GLY A 67 9.67 -8.72 -4.26
N TRP A 68 10.98 -8.78 -4.47
CA TRP A 68 11.67 -10.04 -4.75
C TRP A 68 11.61 -11.04 -3.60
N ARG A 69 11.65 -10.55 -2.34
CA ARG A 69 11.47 -11.42 -1.17
C ARG A 69 10.07 -12.03 -1.17
N LEU A 70 9.03 -11.24 -1.48
CA LEU A 70 7.65 -11.73 -1.58
C LEU A 70 7.50 -12.81 -2.69
N ILE A 71 8.06 -12.56 -3.88
CA ILE A 71 8.00 -13.51 -5.00
C ILE A 71 8.70 -14.84 -4.67
N ARG A 72 9.75 -14.80 -3.87
CA ARG A 72 10.53 -15.99 -3.47
C ARG A 72 10.02 -16.65 -2.19
N ALA A 73 9.02 -16.07 -1.53
CA ALA A 73 8.44 -16.65 -0.33
C ALA A 73 7.67 -17.93 -0.69
N ASP A 74 8.08 -19.04 -0.12
CA ASP A 74 7.53 -20.38 -0.36
C ASP A 74 6.54 -20.84 0.72
N THR A 75 6.40 -20.05 1.77
CA THR A 75 5.49 -20.32 2.89
C THR A 75 4.58 -19.13 3.17
N VAL A 76 3.37 -19.42 3.67
CA VAL A 76 2.42 -18.37 4.08
C VAL A 76 3.03 -17.41 5.13
N PRO A 77 3.70 -17.88 6.19
CA PRO A 77 4.36 -16.97 7.14
C PRO A 77 5.40 -16.04 6.49
N ALA A 78 6.19 -16.54 5.54
CA ALA A 78 7.18 -15.72 4.85
C ALA A 78 6.51 -14.64 3.98
N MET A 79 5.40 -14.96 3.30
CA MET A 79 4.59 -13.97 2.58
C MET A 79 4.00 -12.92 3.53
N GLN A 80 3.42 -13.36 4.65
CA GLN A 80 2.85 -12.47 5.67
C GLN A 80 3.90 -11.53 6.26
N GLU A 81 5.12 -12.01 6.49
CA GLU A 81 6.22 -11.17 6.97
C GLU A 81 6.56 -10.06 5.97
N CYS A 82 6.57 -10.33 4.65
CA CYS A 82 6.81 -9.30 3.64
C CYS A 82 5.75 -8.20 3.68
N PHE A 83 4.47 -8.57 3.81
CA PHE A 83 3.38 -7.60 3.95
C PHE A 83 3.45 -6.83 5.25
N LEU A 84 3.74 -7.50 6.38
CA LEU A 84 3.87 -6.84 7.68
C LEU A 84 5.01 -5.81 7.66
N ARG A 85 6.15 -6.13 7.07
CA ARG A 85 7.26 -5.19 6.87
C ARG A 85 6.85 -3.99 6.01
N ALA A 86 6.13 -4.23 4.90
CA ALA A 86 5.61 -3.19 4.04
C ALA A 86 4.67 -2.24 4.79
N LEU A 87 3.71 -2.80 5.53
CA LEU A 87 2.76 -2.01 6.34
C LEU A 87 3.43 -1.26 7.49
N ALA A 88 4.42 -1.88 8.15
CA ALA A 88 5.17 -1.24 9.24
C ALA A 88 6.05 -0.08 8.75
N ALA A 89 6.53 -0.16 7.51
CA ALA A 89 7.32 0.89 6.86
C ALA A 89 6.45 1.96 6.17
N HIS A 90 5.13 1.76 6.09
CA HIS A 90 4.23 2.70 5.43
C HIS A 90 3.90 3.88 6.34
N TYR A 91 4.15 5.09 5.82
CA TYR A 91 3.83 6.37 6.48
C TYR A 91 2.97 7.24 5.57
N ILE A 92 2.08 8.02 6.16
CA ILE A 92 1.22 8.99 5.48
C ILE A 92 1.43 10.37 6.13
N PRO A 93 1.72 11.43 5.38
CA PRO A 93 2.13 11.38 3.97
C PRO A 93 3.48 10.69 3.81
N SER A 94 3.72 10.08 2.64
CA SER A 94 5.04 9.54 2.33
C SER A 94 6.05 10.68 2.10
N ALA A 95 7.35 10.35 2.18
CA ALA A 95 8.41 11.33 1.89
C ALA A 95 8.33 11.93 0.47
N LEU A 96 7.62 11.26 -0.44
CA LEU A 96 7.38 11.71 -1.80
C LEU A 96 6.15 12.64 -1.94
N GLU A 97 5.33 12.75 -0.89
CA GLU A 97 4.05 13.48 -0.89
C GLU A 97 4.14 14.75 -0.04
N ARG A 98 4.84 15.78 -0.54
CA ARG A 98 5.07 17.04 0.21
C ARG A 98 3.89 18.02 0.27
N LYS A 99 2.79 17.72 -0.40
CA LYS A 99 1.62 18.64 -0.50
C LYS A 99 0.65 18.57 0.68
N PHE A 100 0.88 17.70 1.62
CA PHE A 100 0.01 17.52 2.78
C PHE A 100 0.61 18.21 4.01
N ASP A 101 -0.21 19.02 4.66
CA ASP A 101 0.15 19.79 5.86
C ASP A 101 -0.41 19.14 7.13
N PHE A 102 -0.08 17.88 7.34
CA PHE A 102 -0.37 17.18 8.59
C PHE A 102 0.81 16.31 9.03
N ALA A 103 0.84 15.99 10.31
CA ALA A 103 1.92 15.21 10.90
C ALA A 103 2.02 13.83 10.29
N VAL A 104 3.25 13.40 10.00
CA VAL A 104 3.54 12.07 9.47
C VAL A 104 3.19 11.01 10.49
N PHE A 105 2.40 10.02 10.13
CA PHE A 105 2.03 8.91 11.01
C PHE A 105 2.09 7.56 10.30
N SER A 106 2.22 6.48 11.05
CA SER A 106 2.13 5.11 10.54
C SER A 106 0.70 4.59 10.72
N PRO A 107 -0.06 4.34 9.63
CA PRO A 107 -1.44 3.82 9.73
C PRO A 107 -1.52 2.52 10.53
N LEU A 108 -0.57 1.60 10.34
CA LEU A 108 -0.54 0.34 11.10
C LEU A 108 -0.42 0.59 12.61
N ARG A 109 0.58 1.39 13.02
CA ARG A 109 0.80 1.68 14.46
C ARG A 109 -0.37 2.41 15.07
N HIS A 110 -0.94 3.38 14.35
CA HIS A 110 -2.12 4.12 14.78
C HIS A 110 -3.33 3.20 14.98
N THR A 111 -3.63 2.33 14.01
CA THR A 111 -4.73 1.36 14.13
C THR A 111 -4.53 0.42 15.31
N LEU A 112 -3.31 -0.12 15.49
CA LEU A 112 -3.01 -0.99 16.61
C LEU A 112 -3.14 -0.28 17.97
N ALA A 113 -2.74 0.98 18.06
CA ALA A 113 -2.91 1.78 19.28
C ALA A 113 -4.39 1.98 19.63
N ILE A 114 -5.24 2.25 18.63
CA ILE A 114 -6.70 2.34 18.81
C ILE A 114 -7.28 1.00 19.29
N MET A 115 -6.89 -0.11 18.67
CA MET A 115 -7.36 -1.44 19.06
C MET A 115 -6.97 -1.79 20.49
N LEU A 116 -5.74 -1.47 20.90
CA LEU A 116 -5.28 -1.67 22.28
C LEU A 116 -6.05 -0.82 23.28
N GLU A 117 -6.38 0.42 22.93
CA GLU A 117 -7.17 1.28 23.80
C GLU A 117 -8.63 0.79 23.93
N LEU A 118 -9.23 0.31 22.82
CA LEU A 118 -10.54 -0.34 22.85
C LEU A 118 -10.55 -1.57 23.76
N GLU A 119 -9.53 -2.41 23.67
CA GLU A 119 -9.40 -3.60 24.52
C GLU A 119 -9.39 -3.22 26.00
N LYS A 120 -8.66 -2.18 26.38
CA LYS A 120 -8.64 -1.69 27.78
C LYS A 120 -9.99 -1.19 28.26
N GLN A 121 -10.74 -0.52 27.37
CA GLN A 121 -12.02 0.11 27.76
C GLN A 121 -13.20 -0.85 27.68
N THR A 122 -13.20 -1.80 26.74
CA THR A 122 -14.35 -2.64 26.41
C THR A 122 -14.09 -4.14 26.62
N GLY A 123 -12.84 -4.56 26.78
CA GLY A 123 -12.41 -5.95 26.80
C GLY A 123 -12.31 -6.60 25.42
N GLU A 124 -12.55 -5.85 24.34
CA GLU A 124 -12.46 -6.33 22.97
C GLU A 124 -11.60 -5.40 22.09
N SER A 125 -10.68 -6.00 21.33
CA SER A 125 -9.78 -5.27 20.40
C SER A 125 -10.22 -5.39 18.94
N ARG A 126 -11.47 -5.76 18.66
CA ARG A 126 -11.95 -5.95 17.28
C ARG A 126 -12.52 -4.66 16.73
N LEU A 127 -12.14 -4.35 15.49
CA LEU A 127 -12.75 -3.31 14.67
C LEU A 127 -13.37 -3.95 13.43
N ASN A 128 -14.65 -3.72 13.18
CA ASN A 128 -15.23 -4.03 11.90
C ASN A 128 -14.80 -3.00 10.84
N PHE A 129 -15.11 -3.26 9.57
CA PHE A 129 -14.68 -2.38 8.48
C PHE A 129 -15.17 -0.93 8.61
N VAL A 130 -16.42 -0.76 9.07
CA VAL A 130 -17.03 0.59 9.22
C VAL A 130 -16.39 1.32 10.40
N GLU A 131 -16.20 0.64 11.52
CA GLU A 131 -15.52 1.19 12.70
C GLU A 131 -14.08 1.56 12.37
N MET A 132 -13.36 0.70 11.64
CA MET A 132 -12.00 1.01 11.18
C MET A 132 -11.99 2.26 10.27
N ALA A 133 -12.90 2.37 9.33
CA ALA A 133 -12.98 3.51 8.43
C ALA A 133 -13.33 4.82 9.16
N ILE A 134 -14.19 4.77 10.18
CA ILE A 134 -14.62 5.94 10.93
C ILE A 134 -13.60 6.28 12.04
N VAL A 135 -13.31 5.34 12.93
CA VAL A 135 -12.51 5.58 14.13
C VAL A 135 -11.06 5.90 13.78
N VAL A 136 -10.45 5.15 12.86
CA VAL A 136 -9.06 5.39 12.44
C VAL A 136 -8.89 6.72 11.71
N GLN A 137 -9.93 7.21 11.03
CA GLN A 137 -9.89 8.51 10.33
C GLN A 137 -10.20 9.70 11.24
N LEU A 138 -11.00 9.53 12.30
CA LEU A 138 -11.43 10.62 13.18
C LEU A 138 -10.51 10.82 14.38
N VAL A 139 -9.81 9.79 14.81
CA VAL A 139 -8.86 9.90 15.94
C VAL A 139 -7.55 10.50 15.41
N ARG A 140 -7.06 11.54 16.08
CA ARG A 140 -5.75 12.13 15.75
C ARG A 140 -4.63 11.16 16.09
N ALA A 141 -3.65 11.09 15.20
CA ALA A 141 -2.41 10.32 15.38
C ALA A 141 -1.36 11.19 16.11
N ASP A 142 -1.67 11.63 17.30
CA ASP A 142 -0.75 12.43 18.13
C ASP A 142 0.36 11.58 18.74
#